data_e5f1e5080d92817d2d684fa7ccdca4e3
#
_entry.id   e5f1e5080d92817d2d684fa7ccdca4e3
#
_cell.length_a   1.000
_cell.length_b   1.000
_cell.length_c   1.000
_cell.angle_alpha   90.00
_cell.angle_beta   90.00
_cell.angle_gamma   90.00
#
_symmetry.space_group_name_H-M   'P 1'
#
loop_
_entity.id
_entity.type
_entity.pdbx_description
1 polymer ?
#
loop_
_entity_poly.entity_id
_entity_poly.type
_entity_poly.pdbx_seq_one_letter_code
_entity_poly.pdbx_strand_id
1 'polypeptide(L)'
;MDAARRGRALPASLALATAVTTALSVWLSLQVYEQRAEEQRHQDILAAARRSALNFTSLDHRHYERDSMNVLKGATGDFKEQFAAQTAELTKLVAANKSVSEGQVLEAGITRADARTARVLVVADSKVTNTAAPQGQARTYRLQLDLVYERGRWMTSDVEFVG
;
A
#
# COMPACT_ATOMS: atom_id res chain seq x y z
N MET A 1 71.18 -7.76 7.19
CA MET A 1 70.15 -7.16 8.07
C MET A 1 68.75 -7.11 7.45
N ASP A 2 68.49 -7.77 6.31
CA ASP A 2 67.20 -7.61 5.57
C ASP A 2 66.19 -8.75 5.70
N ALA A 3 66.57 -9.90 6.28
CA ALA A 3 65.64 -11.06 6.42
C ALA A 3 64.59 -10.85 7.51
N ALA A 4 64.87 -10.10 8.57
CA ALA A 4 63.96 -9.88 9.68
C ALA A 4 62.79 -8.86 9.37
N ARG A 5 62.98 -8.02 8.35
CA ARG A 5 61.94 -7.08 7.90
C ARG A 5 60.86 -7.73 7.05
N ARG A 6 61.21 -8.76 6.23
CA ARG A 6 60.25 -9.52 5.36
C ARG A 6 59.26 -10.39 6.14
N GLY A 7 59.68 -10.93 7.30
CA GLY A 7 58.80 -11.80 8.10
C GLY A 7 57.67 -11.09 8.86
N ARG A 8 57.78 -9.76 9.05
CA ARG A 8 56.73 -8.96 9.73
C ARG A 8 55.73 -8.30 8.77
N ALA A 9 56.04 -8.23 7.49
CA ALA A 9 55.17 -7.58 6.49
C ALA A 9 54.00 -8.50 6.08
N LEU A 10 54.20 -9.80 6.02
CA LEU A 10 53.16 -10.79 5.66
C LEU A 10 51.99 -10.85 6.63
N PRO A 11 52.15 -10.92 7.97
CA PRO A 11 51.03 -10.93 8.88
C PRO A 11 50.28 -9.58 8.91
N ALA A 12 50.98 -8.45 8.72
CA ALA A 12 50.39 -7.13 8.67
C ALA A 12 49.50 -6.93 7.41
N SER A 13 49.96 -7.39 6.25
CA SER A 13 49.19 -7.32 5.00
C SER A 13 47.94 -8.20 5.05
N LEU A 14 48.05 -9.41 5.65
CA LEU A 14 46.90 -10.31 5.83
C LEU A 14 45.88 -9.69 6.78
N ALA A 15 46.32 -9.10 7.90
CA ALA A 15 45.42 -8.43 8.84
C ALA A 15 44.69 -7.25 8.21
N LEU A 16 45.39 -6.46 7.37
CA LEU A 16 44.79 -5.34 6.64
C LEU A 16 43.77 -5.85 5.61
N ALA A 17 44.10 -6.90 4.86
CA ALA A 17 43.17 -7.50 3.90
C ALA A 17 41.89 -8.02 4.57
N THR A 18 42.00 -8.71 5.71
CA THR A 18 40.83 -9.17 6.47
C THR A 18 40.00 -8.02 7.01
N ALA A 19 40.63 -6.95 7.51
CA ALA A 19 39.90 -5.75 7.98
C ALA A 19 39.14 -5.08 6.85
N VAL A 20 39.72 -4.91 5.67
CA VAL A 20 39.09 -4.32 4.49
C VAL A 20 37.90 -5.17 4.01
N THR A 21 38.07 -6.51 3.90
CA THR A 21 36.99 -7.40 3.47
C THR A 21 35.82 -7.41 4.48
N THR A 22 36.12 -7.38 5.77
CA THR A 22 35.08 -7.31 6.81
C THR A 22 34.31 -5.99 6.73
N ALA A 23 35.02 -4.85 6.61
CA ALA A 23 34.39 -3.56 6.47
C ALA A 23 33.50 -3.46 5.22
N LEU A 24 33.96 -3.99 4.10
CA LEU A 24 33.21 -4.04 2.85
C LEU A 24 31.96 -4.92 2.98
N SER A 25 32.07 -6.08 3.64
CA SER A 25 30.96 -7.00 3.87
C SER A 25 29.89 -6.36 4.76
N VAL A 26 30.28 -5.65 5.81
CA VAL A 26 29.36 -4.91 6.69
C VAL A 26 28.66 -3.79 5.91
N TRP A 27 29.40 -3.01 5.14
CA TRP A 27 28.84 -1.93 4.33
C TRP A 27 27.84 -2.43 3.30
N LEU A 28 28.16 -3.51 2.55
CA LEU A 28 27.25 -4.15 1.61
C LEU A 28 25.99 -4.70 2.30
N SER A 29 26.15 -5.30 3.48
CA SER A 29 25.03 -5.84 4.24
C SER A 29 24.07 -4.74 4.66
N LEU A 30 24.56 -3.57 5.09
CA LEU A 30 23.73 -2.43 5.45
C LEU A 30 22.95 -1.88 4.23
N GLN A 31 23.61 -1.75 3.07
CA GLN A 31 22.94 -1.32 1.84
C GLN A 31 21.82 -2.27 1.41
N VAL A 32 22.09 -3.59 1.44
CA VAL A 32 21.08 -4.59 1.11
C VAL A 32 19.91 -4.55 2.11
N TYR A 33 20.19 -4.30 3.38
CA TYR A 33 19.14 -4.19 4.40
C TYR A 33 18.22 -2.97 4.15
N GLU A 34 18.81 -1.81 3.86
CA GLU A 34 18.06 -0.59 3.55
C GLU A 34 17.19 -0.76 2.29
N GLN A 35 17.74 -1.34 1.22
CA GLN A 35 16.99 -1.61 -0.01
C GLN A 35 15.81 -2.56 0.24
N ARG A 36 16.00 -3.61 1.02
CA ARG A 36 14.91 -4.54 1.37
C ARG A 36 13.82 -3.88 2.20
N ALA A 37 14.19 -3.02 3.15
CA ALA A 37 13.23 -2.30 3.97
C ALA A 37 12.39 -1.32 3.12
N GLU A 38 13.00 -0.68 2.13
CA GLU A 38 12.30 0.21 1.20
C GLU A 38 11.35 -0.55 0.28
N GLU A 39 11.82 -1.65 -0.31
CA GLU A 39 10.99 -2.53 -1.13
C GLU A 39 9.79 -3.07 -0.35
N GLN A 40 10.00 -3.55 0.87
CA GLN A 40 8.92 -4.01 1.74
C GLN A 40 7.90 -2.90 2.02
N ARG A 41 8.38 -1.69 2.30
CA ARG A 41 7.49 -0.53 2.49
C ARG A 41 6.65 -0.23 1.25
N HIS A 42 7.24 -0.28 0.04
CA HIS A 42 6.51 -0.08 -1.20
C HIS A 42 5.44 -1.15 -1.41
N GLN A 43 5.76 -2.41 -1.12
CA GLN A 43 4.80 -3.51 -1.19
C GLN A 43 3.65 -3.32 -0.19
N ASP A 44 3.93 -2.90 1.04
CA ASP A 44 2.92 -2.63 2.05
C ASP A 44 2.00 -1.46 1.66
N ILE A 45 2.56 -0.39 1.07
CA ILE A 45 1.79 0.74 0.52
C ILE A 45 0.85 0.26 -0.58
N LEU A 46 1.36 -0.47 -1.58
CA LEU A 46 0.56 -0.98 -2.69
C LEU A 46 -0.51 -1.96 -2.21
N ALA A 47 -0.19 -2.83 -1.25
CA ALA A 47 -1.16 -3.75 -0.67
C ALA A 47 -2.29 -3.01 0.07
N ALA A 48 -1.96 -1.95 0.81
CA ALA A 48 -2.95 -1.13 1.49
C ALA A 48 -3.84 -0.38 0.49
N ALA A 49 -3.26 0.24 -0.55
CA ALA A 49 -4.00 0.95 -1.59
C ALA A 49 -4.93 0.02 -2.37
N ARG A 50 -4.45 -1.15 -2.81
CA ARG A 50 -5.27 -2.15 -3.51
C ARG A 50 -6.43 -2.64 -2.64
N ARG A 51 -6.18 -2.91 -1.37
CA ARG A 51 -7.23 -3.31 -0.43
C ARG A 51 -8.27 -2.21 -0.22
N SER A 52 -7.83 -0.97 -0.09
CA SER A 52 -8.73 0.17 0.07
C SER A 52 -9.61 0.37 -1.17
N ALA A 53 -9.02 0.36 -2.36
CA ALA A 53 -9.76 0.46 -3.63
C ALA A 53 -10.75 -0.69 -3.80
N LEU A 54 -10.34 -1.93 -3.49
CA LEU A 54 -11.23 -3.11 -3.55
C LEU A 54 -12.41 -2.98 -2.60
N ASN A 55 -12.18 -2.59 -1.34
CA ASN A 55 -13.25 -2.40 -0.37
C ASN A 55 -14.22 -1.29 -0.78
N PHE A 56 -13.68 -0.20 -1.39
CA PHE A 56 -14.49 0.93 -1.85
C PHE A 56 -15.33 0.60 -3.08
N THR A 57 -14.85 -0.29 -3.95
CA THR A 57 -15.53 -0.68 -5.21
C THR A 57 -16.36 -1.95 -5.08
N SER A 58 -16.32 -2.65 -3.94
CA SER A 58 -17.02 -3.92 -3.70
C SER A 58 -17.98 -3.79 -2.53
N LEU A 59 -19.22 -3.43 -2.82
CA LEU A 59 -20.27 -3.22 -1.81
C LEU A 59 -21.52 -4.02 -2.19
N ASP A 60 -22.09 -4.75 -1.22
CA ASP A 60 -23.30 -5.55 -1.39
C ASP A 60 -24.39 -5.07 -0.42
N HIS A 61 -25.55 -4.70 -0.95
CA HIS A 61 -26.68 -4.24 -0.12
C HIS A 61 -27.08 -5.24 0.98
N ARG A 62 -26.84 -6.54 0.77
CA ARG A 62 -27.15 -7.59 1.76
C ARG A 62 -26.19 -7.60 2.94
N HIS A 63 -24.99 -7.05 2.76
CA HIS A 63 -23.90 -7.07 3.72
C HIS A 63 -23.24 -5.70 3.87
N TYR A 64 -23.94 -4.64 3.51
CA TYR A 64 -23.40 -3.28 3.43
C TYR A 64 -22.77 -2.80 4.74
N GLU A 65 -23.33 -3.16 5.88
CA GLU A 65 -22.76 -2.83 7.19
C GLU A 65 -21.35 -3.43 7.36
N ARG A 66 -21.18 -4.70 7.03
CA ARG A 66 -19.86 -5.35 7.05
C ARG A 66 -18.90 -4.70 6.06
N ASP A 67 -19.36 -4.42 4.84
CA ASP A 67 -18.53 -3.91 3.76
C ASP A 67 -18.10 -2.47 4.05
N SER A 68 -19.01 -1.61 4.53
CA SER A 68 -18.68 -0.26 4.98
C SER A 68 -17.71 -0.25 6.17
N MET A 69 -17.85 -1.19 7.12
CA MET A 69 -16.87 -1.35 8.19
C MET A 69 -15.47 -1.74 7.67
N ASN A 70 -15.37 -2.51 6.59
CA ASN A 70 -14.07 -2.84 5.99
C ASN A 70 -13.41 -1.59 5.37
N VAL A 71 -14.19 -0.71 4.74
CA VAL A 71 -13.68 0.61 4.30
C VAL A 71 -13.18 1.41 5.50
N LEU A 72 -13.99 1.57 6.55
CA LEU A 72 -13.66 2.34 7.75
C LEU A 72 -12.44 1.81 8.51
N LYS A 73 -12.21 0.49 8.52
CA LYS A 73 -11.02 -0.12 9.13
C LYS A 73 -9.73 0.24 8.41
N GLY A 74 -9.80 0.49 7.10
CA GLY A 74 -8.67 0.90 6.28
C GLY A 74 -8.50 2.42 6.18
N ALA A 75 -9.46 3.20 6.71
CA ALA A 75 -9.54 4.65 6.58
C ALA A 75 -9.09 5.38 7.86
N THR A 76 -8.59 6.61 7.69
CA THR A 76 -8.25 7.54 8.77
C THR A 76 -8.55 8.97 8.35
N GLY A 77 -8.42 9.94 9.28
CA GLY A 77 -8.61 11.36 9.00
C GLY A 77 -9.98 11.71 8.44
N ASP A 78 -10.02 12.76 7.63
CA ASP A 78 -11.24 13.32 7.08
C ASP A 78 -12.03 12.34 6.22
N PHE A 79 -11.34 11.50 5.44
CA PHE A 79 -11.99 10.45 4.64
C PHE A 79 -12.81 9.49 5.50
N LYS A 80 -12.24 9.05 6.63
CA LYS A 80 -12.94 8.16 7.56
C LYS A 80 -14.17 8.83 8.16
N GLU A 81 -14.07 10.11 8.58
CA GLU A 81 -15.16 10.85 9.20
C GLU A 81 -16.29 11.09 8.19
N GLN A 82 -15.96 11.54 6.98
CA GLN A 82 -16.94 11.77 5.91
C GLN A 82 -17.63 10.47 5.49
N PHE A 83 -16.89 9.39 5.30
CA PHE A 83 -17.47 8.10 4.94
C PHE A 83 -18.38 7.56 6.04
N ALA A 84 -17.99 7.66 7.32
CA ALA A 84 -18.80 7.24 8.46
C ALA A 84 -20.10 8.05 8.56
N ALA A 85 -20.04 9.36 8.35
CA ALA A 85 -21.21 10.23 8.38
C ALA A 85 -22.25 9.88 7.31
N GLN A 86 -21.81 9.43 6.13
CA GLN A 86 -22.68 9.08 5.00
C GLN A 86 -23.18 7.63 5.06
N THR A 87 -22.60 6.77 5.89
CA THR A 87 -22.88 5.33 5.89
C THR A 87 -24.36 5.01 6.09
N ALA A 88 -25.05 5.73 6.99
CA ALA A 88 -26.47 5.48 7.28
C ALA A 88 -27.39 5.80 6.08
N GLU A 89 -27.09 6.86 5.34
CA GLU A 89 -27.85 7.24 4.15
C GLU A 89 -27.54 6.30 2.98
N LEU A 90 -26.27 5.99 2.77
CA LEU A 90 -25.84 5.03 1.75
C LEU A 90 -26.43 3.65 1.99
N THR A 91 -26.57 3.18 3.24
CA THR A 91 -27.22 1.92 3.58
C THR A 91 -28.66 1.88 3.05
N LYS A 92 -29.44 2.95 3.25
CA LYS A 92 -30.80 3.04 2.75
C LYS A 92 -30.85 3.04 1.22
N LEU A 93 -29.96 3.80 0.60
CA LEU A 93 -29.90 3.94 -0.86
C LEU A 93 -29.52 2.61 -1.54
N VAL A 94 -28.48 1.92 -1.07
CA VAL A 94 -28.04 0.64 -1.66
C VAL A 94 -29.05 -0.46 -1.42
N ALA A 95 -29.74 -0.48 -0.27
CA ALA A 95 -30.81 -1.42 0.03
C ALA A 95 -32.04 -1.20 -0.88
N ALA A 96 -32.49 0.04 -1.05
CA ALA A 96 -33.61 0.39 -1.91
C ALA A 96 -33.39 -0.02 -3.38
N ASN A 97 -32.17 0.18 -3.87
CA ASN A 97 -31.77 -0.16 -5.23
C ASN A 97 -31.33 -1.62 -5.39
N LYS A 98 -31.23 -2.40 -4.30
CA LYS A 98 -30.64 -3.75 -4.29
C LYS A 98 -29.27 -3.79 -4.98
N SER A 99 -28.45 -2.79 -4.71
CA SER A 99 -27.18 -2.62 -5.40
C SER A 99 -26.14 -3.64 -4.94
N VAL A 100 -25.45 -4.25 -5.89
CA VAL A 100 -24.28 -5.10 -5.69
C VAL A 100 -23.20 -4.60 -6.62
N SER A 101 -22.02 -4.35 -6.07
CA SER A 101 -20.83 -3.92 -6.79
C SER A 101 -19.72 -4.93 -6.55
N GLU A 102 -19.18 -5.49 -7.63
CA GLU A 102 -18.08 -6.46 -7.62
C GLU A 102 -16.85 -5.79 -8.24
N GLY A 103 -15.95 -5.30 -7.38
CA GLY A 103 -14.74 -4.58 -7.77
C GLY A 103 -13.57 -5.51 -8.06
N GLN A 104 -12.71 -5.07 -8.98
CA GLN A 104 -11.42 -5.68 -9.29
C GLN A 104 -10.38 -4.59 -9.49
N VAL A 105 -9.25 -4.67 -8.78
CA VAL A 105 -8.11 -3.78 -9.03
C VAL A 105 -7.33 -4.31 -10.22
N LEU A 106 -7.20 -3.48 -11.24
CA LEU A 106 -6.44 -3.80 -12.45
C LEU A 106 -4.97 -3.46 -12.27
N GLU A 107 -4.68 -2.23 -11.80
CA GLU A 107 -3.31 -1.77 -11.61
C GLU A 107 -3.23 -0.76 -10.44
N ALA A 108 -2.06 -0.69 -9.82
CA ALA A 108 -1.75 0.31 -8.79
C ALA A 108 -0.28 0.72 -8.86
N GLY A 109 -0.01 2.02 -8.84
CA GLY A 109 1.33 2.58 -8.91
C GLY A 109 1.54 3.69 -7.90
N ILE A 110 2.67 3.66 -7.18
CA ILE A 110 3.07 4.73 -6.27
C ILE A 110 3.58 5.90 -7.08
N THR A 111 3.01 7.09 -6.88
CA THR A 111 3.47 8.34 -7.50
C THR A 111 4.38 9.13 -6.56
N ARG A 112 4.18 8.95 -5.25
CA ARG A 112 5.02 9.55 -4.21
C ARG A 112 4.96 8.68 -2.96
N ALA A 113 6.10 8.49 -2.28
CA ALA A 113 6.16 7.85 -0.98
C ALA A 113 7.30 8.43 -0.15
N ASP A 114 7.07 8.55 1.14
CA ASP A 114 8.07 8.79 2.16
C ASP A 114 7.87 7.82 3.36
N ALA A 115 8.50 8.10 4.50
CA ALA A 115 8.43 7.22 5.65
C ALA A 115 7.03 7.14 6.29
N ARG A 116 6.16 8.14 6.06
CA ARG A 116 4.86 8.29 6.74
C ARG A 116 3.69 8.57 5.82
N THR A 117 3.93 9.04 4.61
CA THR A 117 2.89 9.37 3.63
C THR A 117 3.17 8.72 2.29
N ALA A 118 2.13 8.40 1.57
CA ALA A 118 2.23 7.90 0.21
C ALA A 118 1.03 8.32 -0.62
N ARG A 119 1.25 8.49 -1.92
CA ARG A 119 0.21 8.71 -2.92
C ARG A 119 0.27 7.60 -3.95
N VAL A 120 -0.88 6.97 -4.19
CA VAL A 120 -1.00 5.83 -5.10
C VAL A 120 -2.13 6.09 -6.09
N LEU A 121 -1.86 5.88 -7.36
CA LEU A 121 -2.90 5.82 -8.39
C LEU A 121 -3.35 4.37 -8.55
N VAL A 122 -4.67 4.16 -8.56
CA VAL A 122 -5.28 2.83 -8.72
C VAL A 122 -6.29 2.87 -9.85
N VAL A 123 -6.20 1.90 -10.75
CA VAL A 123 -7.23 1.63 -11.75
C VAL A 123 -8.00 0.40 -11.29
N ALA A 124 -9.31 0.54 -11.17
CA ALA A 124 -10.20 -0.55 -10.76
C ALA A 124 -11.42 -0.60 -11.66
N ASP A 125 -11.84 -1.80 -12.00
CA ASP A 125 -13.13 -2.05 -12.64
C ASP A 125 -14.13 -2.54 -11.58
N SER A 126 -15.40 -2.27 -11.82
CA SER A 126 -16.48 -2.84 -11.03
C SER A 126 -17.66 -3.18 -11.92
N LYS A 127 -18.28 -4.33 -11.67
CA LYS A 127 -19.58 -4.68 -12.24
C LYS A 127 -20.66 -4.33 -11.21
N VAL A 128 -21.50 -3.35 -11.56
CA VAL A 128 -22.59 -2.88 -10.69
C VAL A 128 -23.91 -3.45 -11.19
N THR A 129 -24.60 -4.21 -10.38
CA THR A 129 -25.98 -4.66 -10.61
C THR A 129 -26.91 -3.96 -9.64
N ASN A 130 -28.11 -3.60 -10.11
CA ASN A 130 -29.16 -3.02 -9.29
C ASN A 130 -30.53 -3.20 -9.98
N THR A 131 -31.61 -2.68 -9.39
CA THR A 131 -32.96 -2.78 -9.94
C THR A 131 -33.11 -2.16 -11.33
N ALA A 132 -32.34 -1.13 -11.67
CA ALA A 132 -32.36 -0.46 -12.98
C ALA A 132 -31.45 -1.14 -14.01
N ALA A 133 -30.41 -1.85 -13.56
CA ALA A 133 -29.45 -2.56 -14.41
C ALA A 133 -29.22 -4.00 -13.91
N PRO A 134 -30.20 -4.89 -14.05
CA PRO A 134 -30.11 -6.26 -13.50
C PRO A 134 -29.09 -7.14 -14.22
N GLN A 135 -28.73 -6.79 -15.47
CA GLN A 135 -27.68 -7.49 -16.23
C GLN A 135 -26.26 -7.07 -15.83
N GLY A 136 -26.16 -6.00 -15.02
CA GLY A 136 -24.90 -5.40 -14.59
C GLY A 136 -24.37 -4.39 -15.59
N GLN A 137 -23.76 -3.34 -15.07
CA GLN A 137 -23.07 -2.31 -15.80
C GLN A 137 -21.60 -2.29 -15.37
N ALA A 138 -20.69 -2.40 -16.32
CA ALA A 138 -19.25 -2.25 -16.05
C ALA A 138 -18.93 -0.77 -15.84
N ARG A 139 -18.10 -0.48 -14.85
CA ARG A 139 -17.58 0.85 -14.54
C ARG A 139 -16.08 0.77 -14.27
N THR A 140 -15.31 1.64 -14.91
CA THR A 140 -13.89 1.80 -14.63
C THR A 140 -13.68 3.04 -13.77
N TYR A 141 -12.93 2.87 -12.70
CA TYR A 141 -12.55 3.94 -11.78
C TYR A 141 -11.05 4.19 -11.85
N ARG A 142 -10.68 5.45 -11.86
CA ARG A 142 -9.30 5.89 -11.64
C ARG A 142 -9.29 6.66 -10.34
N LEU A 143 -8.59 6.12 -9.36
CA LEU A 143 -8.57 6.63 -8.00
C LEU A 143 -7.16 7.11 -7.67
N GLN A 144 -7.06 8.28 -7.05
CA GLN A 144 -5.89 8.71 -6.33
C GLN A 144 -6.16 8.46 -4.85
N LEU A 145 -5.29 7.70 -4.21
CA LEU A 145 -5.36 7.40 -2.78
C LEU A 145 -4.18 8.04 -2.07
N ASP A 146 -4.47 8.88 -1.08
CA ASP A 146 -3.48 9.36 -0.15
C ASP A 146 -3.47 8.46 1.10
N LEU A 147 -2.30 7.95 1.45
CA LEU A 147 -2.12 7.06 2.58
C LEU A 147 -1.18 7.68 3.61
N VAL A 148 -1.45 7.36 4.87
CA VAL A 148 -0.60 7.70 6.00
C VAL A 148 -0.26 6.47 6.80
N TYR A 149 0.97 6.41 7.35
CA TYR A 149 1.41 5.33 8.21
C TYR A 149 1.07 5.63 9.65
N GLU A 150 0.07 4.92 10.17
CA GLU A 150 -0.42 5.07 11.55
C GLU A 150 -0.59 3.73 12.22
N ARG A 151 -0.24 3.65 13.51
CA ARG A 151 -0.43 2.44 14.34
C ARG A 151 0.15 1.18 13.71
N GLY A 152 1.32 1.32 13.06
CA GLY A 152 2.03 0.19 12.46
C GLY A 152 1.49 -0.27 11.11
N ARG A 153 0.63 0.50 10.43
CA ARG A 153 0.06 0.15 9.11
C ARG A 153 -0.25 1.38 8.26
N TRP A 154 -0.32 1.16 6.95
CA TRP A 154 -0.78 2.16 6.00
C TRP A 154 -2.30 2.23 5.99
N MET A 155 -2.85 3.44 6.12
CA MET A 155 -4.28 3.74 6.14
C MET A 155 -4.60 4.84 5.14
N THR A 156 -5.75 4.76 4.49
CA THR A 156 -6.20 5.76 3.51
C THR A 156 -6.74 7.00 4.23
N SER A 157 -6.17 8.15 3.95
CA SER A 157 -6.58 9.44 4.51
C SER A 157 -7.42 10.25 3.53
N ASP A 158 -7.31 9.96 2.21
CA ASP A 158 -8.11 10.62 1.19
C ASP A 158 -8.30 9.72 -0.03
N VAL A 159 -9.41 9.93 -0.76
CA VAL A 159 -9.78 9.22 -1.99
C VAL A 159 -10.36 10.22 -2.98
N GLU A 160 -9.66 10.39 -4.11
CA GLU A 160 -10.10 11.26 -5.20
C GLU A 160 -10.33 10.46 -6.48
N PHE A 161 -11.38 10.81 -7.22
CA PHE A 161 -11.57 10.31 -8.58
C PHE A 161 -10.78 11.19 -9.55
N VAL A 162 -9.90 10.56 -10.34
CA VAL A 162 -9.09 11.25 -11.35
C VAL A 162 -9.59 10.88 -12.75
N GLY A 163 -9.93 11.89 -13.53
CA GLY A 163 -10.51 11.76 -14.87
C GLY A 163 -9.49 11.45 -15.96
#